data_0adffd87784b04218c72ae756e8d95c1
#
_entry.id   0adffd87784b04218c72ae756e8d95c1
#
_cell.length_a   1.000
_cell.length_b   1.000
_cell.length_c   1.000
_cell.angle_alpha   90.00
_cell.angle_beta   90.00
_cell.angle_gamma   90.00
#
_symmetry.space_group_name_H-M   'P 1'
#
loop_
_entity.id
_entity.type
_entity.pdbx_description
1 polymer ?
#
loop_
_entity_poly.entity_id
_entity_poly.type
_entity_poly.pdbx_seq_one_letter_code
_entity_poly.pdbx_strand_id
1 'polypeptide(L)'
;MGIFRCEGDSFRLIRRIELKDASGVPFCGLPNGTGNGRTGEKAYDMKGNEICGRRKGIDPEGLALMPDGTFWVSDEYGPFLMHFSSDGYCLEMRSPFNYGIPEVYACRRPNRGMEGLCANRSGTLLYGALQSPIADSVDYAPKNSVPLCAISLEGNDVREYAYPLDKGAEGVSALACLNDSTLLVLERDGRFPINGKALKRVYKVVLPDCIPNKPFLLSKELVADLMVGIPDYPHDKAEGLAVIGDSV
;
A
#
# COMPACT_ATOMS: atom_id res chain seq x y z
N MET A 1 -13.35 -7.25 2.59
CA MET A 1 -13.08 -6.27 3.68
C MET A 1 -13.96 -6.58 4.88
N GLY A 2 -13.48 -6.36 6.10
CA GLY A 2 -14.25 -6.51 7.34
C GLY A 2 -14.44 -5.15 8.03
N ILE A 3 -15.63 -4.89 8.55
CA ILE A 3 -15.89 -3.76 9.44
C ILE A 3 -16.03 -4.34 10.84
N PHE A 4 -15.22 -3.84 11.76
CA PHE A 4 -15.18 -4.30 13.14
C PHE A 4 -15.57 -3.16 14.09
N ARG A 5 -16.19 -3.51 15.19
CA ARG A 5 -16.38 -2.63 16.33
C ARG A 5 -15.33 -2.98 17.39
N CYS A 6 -14.63 -1.96 17.88
CA CYS A 6 -13.73 -2.11 19.02
C CYS A 6 -14.59 -2.07 20.31
N GLU A 7 -14.49 -3.09 21.15
CA GLU A 7 -15.21 -3.22 22.41
C GLU A 7 -14.19 -3.57 23.51
N GLY A 8 -13.56 -2.52 24.10
CA GLY A 8 -12.42 -2.71 24.99
C GLY A 8 -11.22 -3.31 24.25
N ASP A 9 -10.74 -4.46 24.72
CA ASP A 9 -9.58 -5.18 24.13
C ASP A 9 -10.00 -6.20 23.05
N SER A 10 -11.26 -6.15 22.60
CA SER A 10 -11.78 -7.10 21.61
C SER A 10 -12.32 -6.41 20.36
N PHE A 11 -12.35 -7.15 19.26
CA PHE A 11 -12.90 -6.69 17.98
C PHE A 11 -14.05 -7.60 17.56
N ARG A 12 -15.24 -7.02 17.40
CA ARG A 12 -16.41 -7.74 16.91
C ARG A 12 -16.67 -7.42 15.45
N LEU A 13 -16.69 -8.42 14.58
CA LEU A 13 -17.05 -8.25 13.18
C LEU A 13 -18.52 -7.80 13.06
N ILE A 14 -18.74 -6.64 12.45
CA ILE A 14 -20.07 -6.05 12.23
C ILE A 14 -20.57 -6.37 10.82
N ARG A 15 -19.71 -6.24 9.82
CA ARG A 15 -20.09 -6.44 8.42
C ARG A 15 -18.91 -6.99 7.61
N ARG A 16 -19.21 -7.86 6.64
CA ARG A 16 -18.29 -8.27 5.60
C ARG A 16 -18.68 -7.61 4.29
N ILE A 17 -17.70 -7.11 3.56
CA ILE A 17 -17.88 -6.54 2.23
C ILE A 17 -17.01 -7.37 1.28
N GLU A 18 -17.66 -8.05 0.34
CA GLU A 18 -16.99 -8.81 -0.71
C GLU A 18 -16.57 -7.84 -1.83
N LEU A 19 -15.30 -7.85 -2.21
CA LEU A 19 -14.80 -7.03 -3.30
C LEU A 19 -15.15 -7.67 -4.64
N LYS A 20 -15.77 -6.90 -5.53
CA LYS A 20 -16.33 -7.36 -6.82
C LYS A 20 -15.92 -6.39 -7.93
N ASP A 21 -15.82 -6.91 -9.13
CA ASP A 21 -15.71 -6.05 -10.31
C ASP A 21 -17.01 -5.26 -10.58
N ALA A 22 -16.98 -4.39 -11.58
CA ALA A 22 -18.14 -3.57 -11.94
C ALA A 22 -19.37 -4.40 -12.39
N SER A 23 -19.17 -5.65 -12.82
CA SER A 23 -20.25 -6.58 -13.21
C SER A 23 -20.79 -7.40 -12.04
N GLY A 24 -20.18 -7.27 -10.84
CA GLY A 24 -20.56 -8.00 -9.63
C GLY A 24 -19.87 -9.36 -9.47
N VAL A 25 -18.86 -9.67 -10.29
CA VAL A 25 -18.05 -10.88 -10.12
C VAL A 25 -17.02 -10.67 -9.00
N PRO A 26 -17.01 -11.51 -7.97
CA PRO A 26 -16.04 -11.39 -6.89
C PRO A 26 -14.60 -11.57 -7.37
N PHE A 27 -13.69 -10.74 -6.87
CA PHE A 27 -12.26 -10.98 -6.98
C PHE A 27 -11.84 -12.23 -6.18
N CYS A 28 -10.65 -12.74 -6.43
CA CYS A 28 -10.07 -13.84 -5.65
C CYS A 28 -8.66 -13.47 -5.20
N GLY A 29 -8.14 -14.13 -4.15
CA GLY A 29 -6.78 -13.95 -3.63
C GLY A 29 -5.74 -14.84 -4.33
N LEU A 30 -6.02 -15.34 -5.54
CA LEU A 30 -5.06 -16.16 -6.28
C LEU A 30 -4.25 -15.32 -7.25
N PRO A 31 -2.95 -15.61 -7.45
CA PRO A 31 -2.11 -14.92 -8.41
C PRO A 31 -2.69 -14.95 -9.83
N ASN A 32 -2.52 -13.84 -10.56
CA ASN A 32 -2.91 -13.76 -11.96
C ASN A 32 -1.88 -14.46 -12.84
N GLY A 33 -2.29 -15.46 -13.61
CA GLY A 33 -1.40 -16.19 -14.53
C GLY A 33 -0.99 -15.37 -15.75
N THR A 34 -1.77 -14.36 -16.14
CA THR A 34 -1.58 -13.53 -17.33
C THR A 34 -1.96 -12.08 -17.07
N GLY A 35 -1.57 -11.17 -17.99
CA GLY A 35 -1.95 -9.76 -17.93
C GLY A 35 -1.07 -8.92 -17.01
N ASN A 36 -1.52 -7.69 -16.79
CA ASN A 36 -0.76 -6.63 -16.10
C ASN A 36 -0.53 -6.89 -14.60
N GLY A 37 -1.41 -7.67 -13.97
CA GLY A 37 -1.27 -8.09 -12.57
C GLY A 37 -0.54 -9.43 -12.38
N ARG A 38 0.19 -9.89 -13.40
CA ARG A 38 0.95 -11.15 -13.30
C ARG A 38 2.16 -10.98 -12.39
N THR A 39 2.32 -11.88 -11.43
CA THR A 39 3.48 -11.93 -10.53
C THR A 39 4.47 -13.05 -10.89
N GLY A 40 4.03 -14.05 -11.66
CA GLY A 40 4.80 -15.25 -11.93
C GLY A 40 4.67 -16.33 -10.84
N GLU A 41 3.93 -16.05 -9.80
CA GLU A 41 3.65 -16.99 -8.71
C GLU A 41 2.64 -18.05 -9.12
N LYS A 42 2.74 -19.21 -8.48
CA LYS A 42 1.82 -20.33 -8.66
C LYS A 42 1.17 -20.67 -7.33
N ALA A 43 -0.14 -20.85 -7.34
CA ALA A 43 -0.87 -21.33 -6.18
C ALA A 43 -1.09 -22.85 -6.28
N TYR A 44 -1.07 -23.52 -5.13
CA TYR A 44 -1.27 -24.96 -5.03
C TYR A 44 -2.30 -25.29 -3.96
N ASP A 45 -3.11 -26.33 -4.18
CA ASP A 45 -3.98 -26.87 -3.15
C ASP A 45 -3.18 -27.70 -2.12
N MET A 46 -3.85 -28.13 -1.07
CA MET A 46 -3.22 -28.95 -0.02
C MET A 46 -2.74 -30.33 -0.50
N LYS A 47 -3.09 -30.73 -1.72
CA LYS A 47 -2.63 -31.97 -2.36
C LYS A 47 -1.48 -31.76 -3.33
N GLY A 48 -1.03 -30.48 -3.51
CA GLY A 48 0.04 -30.11 -4.43
C GLY A 48 -0.40 -29.92 -5.88
N ASN A 49 -1.70 -29.86 -6.18
CA ASN A 49 -2.17 -29.53 -7.52
C ASN A 49 -2.15 -28.02 -7.75
N GLU A 50 -1.67 -27.57 -8.91
CA GLU A 50 -1.69 -26.16 -9.28
C GLU A 50 -3.13 -25.66 -9.41
N ILE A 51 -3.44 -24.55 -8.74
CA ILE A 51 -4.74 -23.89 -8.77
C ILE A 51 -4.61 -22.66 -9.66
N CYS A 52 -5.42 -22.56 -10.71
CA CYS A 52 -5.55 -21.37 -11.51
C CYS A 52 -6.84 -20.62 -11.17
N GLY A 53 -6.73 -19.35 -10.84
CA GLY A 53 -7.90 -18.51 -10.63
C GLY A 53 -8.71 -18.35 -11.92
N ARG A 54 -10.00 -18.64 -11.87
CA ARG A 54 -10.94 -18.34 -12.96
C ARG A 54 -11.44 -16.90 -12.93
N ARG A 55 -11.15 -16.18 -11.85
CA ARG A 55 -11.51 -14.79 -11.57
C ARG A 55 -10.24 -13.96 -11.51
N LYS A 56 -10.39 -12.65 -11.68
CA LYS A 56 -9.27 -11.72 -11.50
C LYS A 56 -8.78 -11.79 -10.06
N GLY A 57 -7.49 -12.04 -9.90
CA GLY A 57 -6.83 -12.06 -8.61
C GLY A 57 -6.44 -10.66 -8.16
N ILE A 58 -6.57 -10.40 -6.88
CA ILE A 58 -6.07 -9.22 -6.18
C ILE A 58 -5.39 -9.63 -4.89
N ASP A 59 -4.40 -8.84 -4.49
CA ASP A 59 -3.71 -8.94 -3.20
C ASP A 59 -3.80 -7.58 -2.49
N PRO A 60 -4.91 -7.37 -1.73
CA PRO A 60 -5.19 -6.07 -1.12
C PRO A 60 -4.28 -5.81 0.06
N GLU A 61 -3.54 -4.68 0.03
CA GLU A 61 -2.58 -4.31 1.08
C GLU A 61 -3.02 -3.06 1.86
N GLY A 62 -3.23 -1.95 1.19
CA GLY A 62 -3.64 -0.70 1.82
C GLY A 62 -5.13 -0.39 1.65
N LEU A 63 -5.69 0.36 2.59
CA LEU A 63 -7.09 0.79 2.61
C LEU A 63 -7.19 2.28 2.94
N ALA A 64 -7.88 3.06 2.10
CA ALA A 64 -8.21 4.46 2.35
C ALA A 64 -9.72 4.66 2.29
N LEU A 65 -10.32 5.07 3.41
CA LEU A 65 -11.74 5.40 3.50
C LEU A 65 -11.97 6.83 2.99
N MET A 66 -13.05 7.01 2.23
CA MET A 66 -13.43 8.29 1.68
C MET A 66 -14.60 8.91 2.44
N PRO A 67 -14.72 10.26 2.48
CA PRO A 67 -15.81 10.95 3.20
C PRO A 67 -17.22 10.57 2.74
N ASP A 68 -17.39 10.14 1.49
CA ASP A 68 -18.65 9.72 0.90
C ASP A 68 -19.03 8.26 1.21
N GLY A 69 -18.19 7.55 1.98
CA GLY A 69 -18.40 6.15 2.35
C GLY A 69 -17.89 5.14 1.33
N THR A 70 -17.32 5.60 0.22
CA THR A 70 -16.55 4.75 -0.69
C THR A 70 -15.17 4.47 -0.11
N PHE A 71 -14.35 3.65 -0.76
CA PHE A 71 -12.99 3.38 -0.29
C PHE A 71 -12.07 2.98 -1.44
N TRP A 72 -10.79 3.26 -1.26
CA TRP A 72 -9.73 2.80 -2.13
C TRP A 72 -8.95 1.66 -1.51
N VAL A 73 -8.48 0.75 -2.36
CA VAL A 73 -7.63 -0.38 -1.99
C VAL A 73 -6.41 -0.38 -2.89
N SER A 74 -5.22 -0.52 -2.30
CA SER A 74 -4.01 -0.82 -3.06
C SER A 74 -3.87 -2.32 -3.29
N ASP A 75 -3.22 -2.70 -4.40
CA ASP A 75 -3.07 -4.08 -4.81
C ASP A 75 -1.60 -4.40 -5.16
N GLU A 76 -1.05 -5.41 -4.51
CA GLU A 76 0.34 -5.81 -4.68
C GLU A 76 0.59 -6.51 -6.03
N TYR A 77 -0.40 -7.25 -6.54
CA TYR A 77 -0.25 -7.92 -7.83
C TYR A 77 -0.10 -6.91 -8.99
N GLY A 78 -0.78 -5.75 -8.90
CA GLY A 78 -0.81 -4.73 -9.93
C GLY A 78 0.54 -4.18 -10.39
N PRO A 79 0.95 -2.96 -10.05
CA PRO A 79 0.40 -2.10 -8.99
C PRO A 79 -0.94 -1.45 -9.42
N PHE A 80 -1.97 -1.69 -8.64
CA PHE A 80 -3.28 -1.11 -8.88
C PHE A 80 -3.74 -0.28 -7.68
N LEU A 81 -4.51 0.78 -7.94
CA LEU A 81 -5.33 1.48 -6.96
C LEU A 81 -6.78 1.33 -7.42
N MET A 82 -7.58 0.69 -6.59
CA MET A 82 -8.95 0.28 -6.92
C MET A 82 -9.95 1.02 -6.04
N HIS A 83 -10.86 1.76 -6.66
CA HIS A 83 -11.94 2.47 -5.98
C HIS A 83 -13.18 1.59 -5.89
N PHE A 84 -13.73 1.45 -4.71
CA PHE A 84 -14.91 0.63 -4.45
C PHE A 84 -16.05 1.44 -3.85
N SER A 85 -17.27 1.09 -4.23
CA SER A 85 -18.48 1.55 -3.52
C SER A 85 -18.52 1.00 -2.09
N SER A 86 -19.35 1.56 -1.24
CA SER A 86 -19.60 1.08 0.14
C SER A 86 -20.07 -0.38 0.19
N ASP A 87 -20.53 -0.95 -0.92
CA ASP A 87 -20.99 -2.34 -1.07
C ASP A 87 -19.98 -3.25 -1.78
N GLY A 88 -18.79 -2.71 -2.09
CA GLY A 88 -17.66 -3.48 -2.63
C GLY A 88 -17.63 -3.66 -4.14
N TYR A 89 -18.41 -2.89 -4.91
CA TYR A 89 -18.31 -2.87 -6.37
C TYR A 89 -17.16 -1.96 -6.82
N CYS A 90 -16.29 -2.45 -7.68
CA CYS A 90 -15.20 -1.66 -8.27
C CYS A 90 -15.78 -0.59 -9.21
N LEU A 91 -15.56 0.66 -8.86
CA LEU A 91 -16.01 1.85 -9.60
C LEU A 91 -14.95 2.32 -10.59
N GLU A 92 -13.68 2.21 -10.18
CA GLU A 92 -12.52 2.71 -10.93
C GLU A 92 -11.28 1.86 -10.59
N MET A 93 -10.38 1.74 -11.55
CA MET A 93 -9.06 1.14 -11.33
C MET A 93 -7.99 1.97 -12.04
N ARG A 94 -7.02 2.46 -11.27
CA ARG A 94 -5.83 3.17 -11.74
C ARG A 94 -4.63 2.23 -11.76
N SER A 95 -3.81 2.37 -12.77
CA SER A 95 -2.61 1.55 -12.93
C SER A 95 -1.59 2.24 -13.84
N PRO A 96 -0.32 1.85 -13.83
CA PRO A 96 0.67 2.36 -14.78
C PRO A 96 0.41 1.88 -16.22
N PHE A 97 -0.58 1.03 -16.45
CA PHE A 97 -0.94 0.49 -17.76
C PHE A 97 -2.15 1.20 -18.39
N ASN A 98 -2.83 2.07 -17.65
CA ASN A 98 -3.94 2.86 -18.14
C ASN A 98 -3.80 4.35 -17.79
N TYR A 99 -4.00 4.73 -16.52
CA TYR A 99 -3.87 6.13 -16.07
C TYR A 99 -3.78 6.22 -14.54
N GLY A 100 -3.37 7.40 -14.07
CA GLY A 100 -3.45 7.79 -12.65
C GLY A 100 -2.36 7.20 -11.75
N ILE A 101 -1.48 6.37 -12.28
CA ILE A 101 -0.22 5.92 -11.65
C ILE A 101 0.90 6.10 -12.67
N PRO A 102 2.09 6.60 -12.27
CA PRO A 102 3.21 6.77 -13.19
C PRO A 102 3.60 5.47 -13.91
N GLU A 103 3.82 5.55 -15.22
CA GLU A 103 4.14 4.37 -16.07
C GLU A 103 5.33 3.57 -15.55
N VAL A 104 6.32 4.25 -14.96
CA VAL A 104 7.53 3.62 -14.43
C VAL A 104 7.24 2.63 -13.29
N TYR A 105 6.08 2.75 -12.61
CA TYR A 105 5.68 1.79 -11.58
C TYR A 105 5.37 0.40 -12.15
N ALA A 106 5.18 0.28 -13.47
CA ALA A 106 5.11 -1.01 -14.16
C ALA A 106 6.42 -1.82 -14.02
N CYS A 107 7.55 -1.13 -13.78
CA CYS A 107 8.86 -1.73 -13.57
C CYS A 107 9.09 -2.22 -12.12
N ARG A 108 8.04 -2.30 -11.31
CA ARG A 108 8.14 -2.90 -9.97
C ARG A 108 8.71 -4.31 -10.02
N ARG A 109 9.28 -4.76 -8.93
CA ARG A 109 9.60 -6.18 -8.77
C ARG A 109 8.31 -7.00 -8.71
N PRO A 110 8.30 -8.23 -9.23
CA PRO A 110 7.13 -9.12 -9.12
C PRO A 110 6.67 -9.24 -7.66
N ASN A 111 5.34 -9.21 -7.44
CA ASN A 111 4.74 -9.27 -6.10
C ASN A 111 5.29 -8.20 -5.14
N ARG A 112 5.52 -6.97 -5.65
CA ARG A 112 5.99 -5.78 -4.92
C ARG A 112 5.30 -4.54 -5.49
N GLY A 113 3.97 -4.63 -5.63
CA GLY A 113 3.14 -3.57 -6.20
C GLY A 113 2.81 -2.47 -5.22
N MET A 114 1.57 -1.97 -5.28
CA MET A 114 1.10 -0.90 -4.40
C MET A 114 0.79 -1.48 -3.02
N GLU A 115 1.55 -1.07 -2.04
CA GLU A 115 1.46 -1.53 -0.66
C GLU A 115 0.80 -0.45 0.23
N GLY A 116 1.51 0.64 0.44
CA GLY A 116 1.01 1.73 1.27
C GLY A 116 -0.07 2.55 0.55
N LEU A 117 -1.16 2.84 1.27
CA LEU A 117 -2.26 3.66 0.76
C LEU A 117 -2.89 4.48 1.88
N CYS A 118 -3.09 5.77 1.64
CA CYS A 118 -3.94 6.61 2.48
C CYS A 118 -4.55 7.75 1.66
N ALA A 119 -5.56 8.41 2.21
CA ALA A 119 -6.17 9.61 1.63
C ALA A 119 -6.07 10.78 2.63
N ASN A 120 -6.11 12.01 2.13
CA ASN A 120 -6.28 13.16 3.00
C ASN A 120 -7.71 13.21 3.54
N ARG A 121 -7.92 14.02 4.57
CA ARG A 121 -9.21 14.10 5.29
C ARG A 121 -10.37 14.57 4.40
N SER A 122 -10.11 15.42 3.42
CA SER A 122 -11.11 15.91 2.46
C SER A 122 -11.47 14.87 1.39
N GLY A 123 -10.67 13.84 1.20
CA GLY A 123 -10.86 12.87 0.12
C GLY A 123 -10.50 13.40 -1.28
N THR A 124 -9.69 14.46 -1.36
CA THR A 124 -9.26 15.07 -2.63
C THR A 124 -7.89 14.59 -3.11
N LEU A 125 -7.07 14.06 -2.19
CA LEU A 125 -5.74 13.53 -2.44
C LEU A 125 -5.64 12.08 -1.98
N LEU A 126 -5.07 11.24 -2.84
CA LEU A 126 -4.73 9.85 -2.55
C LEU A 126 -3.21 9.70 -2.60
N TYR A 127 -2.64 9.03 -1.61
CA TYR A 127 -1.20 8.76 -1.53
C TYR A 127 -0.96 7.26 -1.62
N GLY A 128 -0.11 6.87 -2.57
CA GLY A 128 0.25 5.48 -2.77
C GLY A 128 1.75 5.26 -2.80
N ALA A 129 2.23 4.15 -2.25
CA ALA A 129 3.62 3.76 -2.31
C ALA A 129 3.76 2.32 -2.79
N LEU A 130 4.79 2.04 -3.60
CA LEU A 130 5.21 0.67 -3.85
C LEU A 130 5.76 0.05 -2.56
N GLN A 131 5.79 -1.27 -2.48
CA GLN A 131 6.38 -1.96 -1.35
C GLN A 131 7.90 -1.78 -1.30
N SER A 132 8.56 -1.84 -2.45
CA SER A 132 10.02 -1.85 -2.54
C SER A 132 10.54 -0.97 -3.68
N PRO A 133 11.86 -0.69 -3.72
CA PRO A 133 12.47 -0.02 -4.85
C PRO A 133 12.18 -0.71 -6.19
N ILE A 134 12.06 0.09 -7.25
CA ILE A 134 11.96 -0.39 -8.63
C ILE A 134 13.20 -1.22 -8.98
N ALA A 135 13.09 -2.08 -9.98
CA ALA A 135 14.20 -2.90 -10.46
C ALA A 135 15.44 -2.05 -10.83
N ASP A 136 16.64 -2.52 -10.46
CA ASP A 136 17.90 -1.78 -10.58
C ASP A 136 18.27 -1.37 -12.02
N SER A 137 17.63 -1.98 -13.02
CA SER A 137 17.82 -1.67 -14.45
C SER A 137 17.14 -0.36 -14.89
N VAL A 138 16.33 0.25 -14.03
CA VAL A 138 15.57 1.47 -14.33
C VAL A 138 16.21 2.65 -13.63
N ASP A 139 16.62 3.67 -14.39
CA ASP A 139 17.11 4.95 -13.86
C ASP A 139 15.92 5.88 -13.55
N TYR A 140 15.32 5.67 -12.40
CA TYR A 140 14.14 6.44 -11.98
C TYR A 140 14.40 7.36 -10.78
N ALA A 141 15.00 6.82 -9.74
CA ALA A 141 15.22 7.52 -8.46
C ALA A 141 16.52 7.00 -7.82
N PRO A 142 17.03 7.66 -6.77
CA PRO A 142 18.18 7.16 -6.04
C PRO A 142 17.98 5.69 -5.64
N LYS A 143 19.03 4.90 -5.78
CA LYS A 143 19.02 3.49 -5.34
C LYS A 143 18.59 3.42 -3.86
N ASN A 144 17.88 2.36 -3.50
CA ASN A 144 17.34 2.17 -2.16
C ASN A 144 16.27 3.20 -1.76
N SER A 145 15.51 3.72 -2.73
CA SER A 145 14.32 4.51 -2.47
C SER A 145 13.07 3.86 -3.06
N VAL A 146 11.96 4.00 -2.35
CA VAL A 146 10.65 3.48 -2.75
C VAL A 146 9.87 4.58 -3.47
N PRO A 147 9.29 4.30 -4.65
CA PRO A 147 8.36 5.22 -5.30
C PRO A 147 7.13 5.48 -4.45
N LEU A 148 6.83 6.76 -4.25
CA LEU A 148 5.63 7.25 -3.59
C LEU A 148 4.98 8.30 -4.48
N CYS A 149 3.67 8.30 -4.62
CA CYS A 149 2.95 9.31 -5.37
C CYS A 149 1.81 9.92 -4.58
N ALA A 150 1.52 11.19 -4.87
CA ALA A 150 0.31 11.87 -4.48
C ALA A 150 -0.53 12.14 -5.73
N ILE A 151 -1.78 11.72 -5.70
CA ILE A 151 -2.71 11.74 -6.83
C ILE A 151 -3.88 12.65 -6.47
N SER A 152 -4.11 13.70 -7.27
CA SER A 152 -5.32 14.50 -7.17
C SER A 152 -6.50 13.70 -7.73
N LEU A 153 -7.56 13.55 -6.95
CA LEU A 153 -8.78 12.86 -7.39
C LEU A 153 -9.70 13.77 -8.20
N GLU A 154 -9.54 15.08 -8.11
CA GLU A 154 -10.32 16.07 -8.86
C GLU A 154 -9.71 16.38 -10.23
N GLY A 155 -8.36 16.48 -10.32
CA GLY A 155 -7.65 16.89 -11.55
C GLY A 155 -6.85 15.78 -12.23
N ASN A 156 -6.70 14.62 -11.60
CA ASN A 156 -5.81 13.52 -12.03
C ASN A 156 -4.30 13.88 -12.10
N ASP A 157 -3.90 15.00 -11.50
CA ASP A 157 -2.49 15.36 -11.38
C ASP A 157 -1.78 14.38 -10.46
N VAL A 158 -0.59 13.94 -10.86
CA VAL A 158 0.24 13.03 -10.10
C VAL A 158 1.58 13.69 -9.79
N ARG A 159 1.94 13.70 -8.50
CA ARG A 159 3.26 14.13 -8.04
C ARG A 159 4.04 12.91 -7.57
N GLU A 160 5.32 12.86 -7.95
CA GLU A 160 6.17 11.71 -7.69
C GLU A 160 7.26 12.04 -6.67
N TYR A 161 7.45 11.13 -5.73
CA TYR A 161 8.45 11.22 -4.66
C TYR A 161 9.24 9.92 -4.58
N ALA A 162 10.45 10.01 -4.07
CA ALA A 162 11.30 8.89 -3.72
C ALA A 162 11.48 8.86 -2.20
N TYR A 163 10.97 7.82 -1.55
CA TYR A 163 11.13 7.62 -0.10
C TYR A 163 12.42 6.82 0.16
N PRO A 164 13.43 7.38 0.86
CA PRO A 164 14.69 6.67 1.13
C PRO A 164 14.49 5.61 2.21
N LEU A 165 14.87 4.36 1.93
CA LEU A 165 14.87 3.28 2.93
C LEU A 165 16.12 3.34 3.82
N ASP A 166 15.98 2.94 5.07
CA ASP A 166 17.10 2.68 5.95
C ASP A 166 17.91 1.46 5.47
N LYS A 167 19.17 1.42 5.84
CA LYS A 167 19.99 0.24 5.59
C LYS A 167 19.43 -0.96 6.34
N GLY A 168 19.05 -1.99 5.59
CA GLY A 168 18.49 -3.24 6.13
C GLY A 168 16.96 -3.29 6.14
N ALA A 169 16.27 -2.22 5.79
CA ALA A 169 14.85 -2.26 5.47
C ALA A 169 14.62 -2.96 4.14
N GLU A 170 13.48 -3.65 4.02
CA GLU A 170 13.05 -4.33 2.81
C GLU A 170 11.99 -3.54 2.03
N GLY A 171 11.24 -2.68 2.74
CA GLY A 171 10.22 -1.87 2.10
C GLY A 171 9.34 -1.07 3.04
N VAL A 172 8.35 -0.44 2.42
CA VAL A 172 7.24 0.25 3.05
C VAL A 172 6.06 -0.69 3.10
N SER A 173 5.35 -0.75 4.22
CA SER A 173 4.14 -1.60 4.36
C SER A 173 2.87 -0.82 4.66
N ALA A 174 2.94 0.44 5.09
CA ALA A 174 1.75 1.24 5.27
C ALA A 174 2.04 2.74 5.15
N LEU A 175 1.01 3.49 4.79
CA LEU A 175 0.95 4.94 4.84
C LEU A 175 -0.22 5.39 5.71
N ALA A 176 -0.04 6.49 6.45
CA ALA A 176 -1.13 7.20 7.09
C ALA A 176 -0.98 8.71 6.88
N CYS A 177 -2.07 9.39 6.61
CA CYS A 177 -2.09 10.81 6.33
C CYS A 177 -2.34 11.59 7.63
N LEU A 178 -1.44 12.51 7.98
CA LEU A 178 -1.65 13.47 9.07
C LEU A 178 -2.37 14.74 8.59
N ASN A 179 -1.95 15.22 7.41
CA ASN A 179 -2.55 16.36 6.72
C ASN A 179 -2.15 16.30 5.24
N ASP A 180 -2.59 17.27 4.42
CA ASP A 180 -2.40 17.27 2.96
C ASP A 180 -0.93 17.25 2.50
N SER A 181 0.02 17.52 3.38
CA SER A 181 1.45 17.53 3.06
C SER A 181 2.31 16.64 3.95
N THR A 182 1.73 15.98 4.97
CA THR A 182 2.49 15.22 5.95
C THR A 182 1.96 13.80 6.06
N LEU A 183 2.83 12.82 5.82
CA LEU A 183 2.52 11.40 5.94
C LEU A 183 3.35 10.74 7.03
N LEU A 184 2.80 9.69 7.59
CA LEU A 184 3.52 8.66 8.32
C LEU A 184 3.75 7.48 7.39
N VAL A 185 4.95 6.93 7.44
CA VAL A 185 5.38 5.79 6.63
C VAL A 185 5.87 4.69 7.56
N LEU A 186 5.27 3.52 7.44
CA LEU A 186 5.72 2.32 8.15
C LEU A 186 6.75 1.59 7.28
N GLU A 187 7.98 1.58 7.75
CA GLU A 187 9.13 0.95 7.10
C GLU A 187 9.55 -0.29 7.89
N ARG A 188 9.79 -1.39 7.20
CA ARG A 188 10.15 -2.66 7.83
C ARG A 188 11.11 -3.53 7.04
N ASP A 189 11.69 -4.52 7.74
CA ASP A 189 12.21 -5.76 7.17
C ASP A 189 11.21 -6.92 7.37
N GLY A 190 11.52 -8.11 6.85
CA GLY A 190 10.73 -9.34 7.01
C GLY A 190 11.25 -10.26 8.14
N ARG A 191 12.05 -9.75 9.08
CA ARG A 191 12.69 -10.58 10.11
C ARG A 191 11.85 -10.67 11.36
N PHE A 192 11.81 -11.86 11.97
CA PHE A 192 11.37 -11.97 13.35
C PHE A 192 12.32 -11.20 14.29
N PRO A 193 11.78 -10.58 15.34
CA PRO A 193 12.57 -9.75 16.27
C PRO A 193 13.47 -10.58 17.22
N ILE A 194 14.15 -11.58 16.68
CA ILE A 194 15.08 -12.41 17.44
C ILE A 194 16.34 -11.61 17.69
N ASN A 195 16.71 -11.46 18.97
CA ASN A 195 17.90 -10.72 19.42
C ASN A 195 17.90 -9.22 19.04
N GLY A 196 16.74 -8.59 18.91
CA GLY A 196 16.61 -7.15 18.69
C GLY A 196 17.13 -6.63 17.35
N LYS A 197 17.30 -7.50 16.35
CA LYS A 197 17.88 -7.13 15.05
C LYS A 197 16.86 -6.80 13.94
N ALA A 198 15.57 -6.88 14.23
CA ALA A 198 14.54 -6.52 13.28
C ALA A 198 14.37 -5.00 13.17
N LEU A 199 13.85 -4.55 12.03
CA LEU A 199 13.56 -3.14 11.75
C LEU A 199 12.06 -2.98 11.51
N LYS A 200 11.39 -2.22 12.39
CA LYS A 200 9.97 -1.86 12.29
C LYS A 200 9.84 -0.42 12.79
N ARG A 201 9.78 0.54 11.87
CA ARG A 201 9.88 1.97 12.19
C ARG A 201 8.80 2.78 11.51
N VAL A 202 8.30 3.77 12.23
CA VAL A 202 7.39 4.78 11.68
C VAL A 202 8.18 6.06 11.48
N TYR A 203 8.15 6.57 10.26
CA TYR A 203 8.77 7.84 9.87
C TYR A 203 7.72 8.86 9.48
N LYS A 204 7.97 10.11 9.82
CA LYS A 204 7.25 11.27 9.28
C LYS A 204 7.98 11.80 8.06
N VAL A 205 7.24 12.09 7.00
CA VAL A 205 7.72 12.79 5.81
C VAL A 205 6.83 13.99 5.51
N VAL A 206 7.44 15.06 5.01
CA VAL A 206 6.71 16.24 4.53
C VAL A 206 6.87 16.32 3.02
N LEU A 207 5.76 16.37 2.32
CA LEU A 207 5.69 16.40 0.87
C LEU A 207 5.75 17.88 0.41
N PRO A 208 6.74 18.30 -0.41
CA PRO A 208 6.78 19.62 -0.96
C PRO A 208 5.71 19.85 -2.04
N ASP A 209 5.18 21.06 -2.12
CA ASP A 209 4.15 21.43 -3.09
C ASP A 209 4.68 21.57 -4.52
N CYS A 210 5.93 21.98 -4.68
CA CYS A 210 6.56 22.18 -5.98
C CYS A 210 7.58 21.07 -6.24
N ILE A 211 7.39 20.32 -7.32
CA ILE A 211 8.25 19.19 -7.68
C ILE A 211 8.90 19.45 -9.03
N PRO A 212 10.23 19.30 -9.13
CA PRO A 212 10.93 19.28 -10.42
C PRO A 212 10.50 18.02 -11.23
N ASN A 213 10.83 18.00 -12.52
CA ASN A 213 10.48 16.96 -13.50
C ASN A 213 11.02 15.54 -13.21
N LYS A 214 11.45 15.26 -11.98
CA LYS A 214 11.95 13.95 -11.51
C LYS A 214 11.38 13.69 -10.12
N PRO A 215 11.30 12.42 -9.68
CA PRO A 215 10.85 12.10 -8.32
C PRO A 215 11.66 12.87 -7.28
N PHE A 216 10.99 13.58 -6.41
CA PHE A 216 11.63 14.35 -5.34
C PHE A 216 12.07 13.39 -4.23
N LEU A 217 13.38 13.38 -3.91
CA LEU A 217 13.90 12.61 -2.79
C LEU A 217 13.46 13.24 -1.46
N LEU A 218 12.65 12.48 -0.71
CA LEU A 218 12.14 12.92 0.58
C LEU A 218 13.22 12.85 1.66
N SER A 219 13.14 13.76 2.62
CA SER A 219 13.75 13.59 3.95
C SER A 219 12.72 12.99 4.91
N LYS A 220 13.19 12.19 5.86
CA LYS A 220 12.33 11.53 6.84
C LYS A 220 12.83 11.78 8.26
N GLU A 221 11.89 11.82 9.21
CA GLU A 221 12.12 11.97 10.64
C GLU A 221 11.57 10.74 11.37
N LEU A 222 12.36 10.09 12.21
CA LEU A 222 11.92 8.93 12.99
C LEU A 222 10.90 9.40 14.04
N VAL A 223 9.71 8.79 14.02
CA VAL A 223 8.64 9.02 15.00
C VAL A 223 8.62 7.92 16.04
N ALA A 224 8.70 6.66 15.61
CA ALA A 224 8.68 5.52 16.50
C ALA A 224 9.53 4.36 15.95
N ASP A 225 10.23 3.68 16.85
CA ASP A 225 10.83 2.37 16.60
C ASP A 225 10.04 1.35 17.40
N LEU A 226 9.26 0.49 16.71
CA LEU A 226 8.37 -0.48 17.36
C LEU A 226 9.16 -1.53 18.17
N MET A 227 10.40 -1.79 17.77
CA MET A 227 11.29 -2.70 18.51
C MET A 227 11.75 -2.14 19.86
N VAL A 228 11.68 -0.81 20.01
CA VAL A 228 12.00 -0.12 21.28
C VAL A 228 10.73 0.18 22.06
N GLY A 229 9.67 0.60 21.36
CA GLY A 229 8.43 1.06 21.99
C GLY A 229 7.48 -0.06 22.44
N ILE A 230 7.58 -1.25 21.87
CA ILE A 230 6.72 -2.39 22.20
C ILE A 230 7.57 -3.52 22.74
N PRO A 231 7.54 -3.77 24.07
CA PRO A 231 8.26 -4.89 24.66
C PRO A 231 7.86 -6.22 24.00
N ASP A 232 8.85 -7.06 23.73
CA ASP A 232 8.65 -8.41 23.18
C ASP A 232 7.77 -8.44 21.92
N TYR A 233 7.92 -7.44 21.03
CA TYR A 233 7.19 -7.38 19.75
C TYR A 233 7.23 -8.74 19.04
N PRO A 234 6.06 -9.41 18.80
CA PRO A 234 6.07 -10.83 18.49
C PRO A 234 6.02 -11.16 16.99
N HIS A 235 5.95 -10.14 16.12
CA HIS A 235 5.67 -10.36 14.70
C HIS A 235 6.87 -10.08 13.80
N ASP A 236 6.99 -10.84 12.71
CA ASP A 236 7.98 -10.63 11.65
C ASP A 236 7.66 -9.39 10.81
N LYS A 237 6.36 -9.06 10.67
CA LYS A 237 5.91 -7.94 9.86
C LYS A 237 4.94 -7.04 10.62
N ALA A 238 5.12 -5.74 10.47
CA ALA A 238 4.15 -4.72 10.81
C ALA A 238 3.54 -4.23 9.50
N GLU A 239 2.22 -4.36 9.30
CA GLU A 239 1.59 -4.12 8.00
C GLU A 239 0.41 -3.16 8.03
N GLY A 240 0.11 -2.56 9.18
CA GLY A 240 -0.97 -1.59 9.30
C GLY A 240 -0.57 -0.36 10.10
N LEU A 241 -1.00 0.81 9.65
CA LEU A 241 -0.84 2.08 10.33
C LEU A 241 -2.12 2.90 10.15
N ALA A 242 -2.65 3.42 11.24
CA ALA A 242 -3.82 4.29 11.21
C ALA A 242 -3.65 5.45 12.19
N VAL A 243 -4.19 6.61 11.83
CA VAL A 243 -4.29 7.78 12.70
C VAL A 243 -5.71 7.88 13.22
N ILE A 244 -5.88 7.91 14.54
CA ILE A 244 -7.19 7.99 15.20
C ILE A 244 -7.27 9.28 16.01
N GLY A 245 -8.12 10.22 15.58
CA GLY A 245 -8.17 11.56 16.16
C GLY A 245 -6.87 12.33 15.95
N ASP A 246 -6.31 12.89 17.02
CA ASP A 246 -5.01 13.57 17.02
C ASP A 246 -3.87 12.66 17.52
N SER A 247 -4.12 11.35 17.62
CA SER A 247 -3.19 10.32 18.10
C SER A 247 -2.79 9.36 16.98
N VAL A 248 -1.57 8.88 17.05
CA VAL A 248 -1.01 7.86 16.15
C VAL A 248 -0.91 6.53 16.86
#